data_685d2dd2ccfe372c62d6e4f7e50c7ea0
#
_entry.id   685d2dd2ccfe372c62d6e4f7e50c7ea0
#
_cell.length_a   1.000
_cell.length_b   1.000
_cell.length_c   1.000
_cell.angle_alpha   90.00
_cell.angle_beta   90.00
_cell.angle_gamma   90.00
#
_symmetry.space_group_name_H-M   'P 1'
#
loop_
_entity.id
_entity.type
_entity.pdbx_description
1 polymer ?
#
loop_
_entity_poly.entity_id
_entity_poly.type
_entity_poly.pdbx_seq_one_letter_code
_entity_poly.pdbx_strand_id
1 'polypeptide(L)'
;MINEFDYDKLSKEFEEGKPFRHVIIDNFFDDETALKLSNEFPDYNDEQLWAIYNNPIEKKKLTPNWGLFPPTTYRAFTLMNTPEFVEKVKKITGIPNLVADYGMHGGG
;
A
#
# COMPACT_ATOMS: atom_id res chain seq x y z
N MET A 1 5.71 6.80 11.06
CA MET A 1 4.85 6.32 9.97
C MET A 1 5.50 5.10 9.30
N ILE A 2 6.28 5.25 8.27
CA ILE A 2 7.06 4.15 7.67
C ILE A 2 8.42 4.09 8.37
N ASN A 3 8.85 2.89 8.78
CA ASN A 3 10.16 2.69 9.37
C ASN A 3 11.28 2.87 8.36
N GLU A 4 12.49 3.09 8.85
CA GLU A 4 13.69 3.15 8.01
C GLU A 4 14.18 1.74 7.68
N PHE A 5 14.61 1.53 6.44
CA PHE A 5 15.10 0.24 5.97
C PHE A 5 16.41 0.39 5.19
N ASP A 6 17.16 -0.69 5.15
CA ASP A 6 18.30 -0.82 4.24
C ASP A 6 17.79 -1.22 2.85
N TYR A 7 17.61 -0.24 1.98
CA TYR A 7 17.03 -0.45 0.65
C TYR A 7 17.96 -1.22 -0.28
N ASP A 8 19.27 -1.18 -0.08
CA ASP A 8 20.21 -2.00 -0.84
C ASP A 8 20.01 -3.48 -0.51
N LYS A 9 19.83 -3.79 0.76
CA LYS A 9 19.53 -5.15 1.21
C LYS A 9 18.19 -5.64 0.66
N LEU A 10 17.15 -4.80 0.71
CA LEU A 10 15.84 -5.14 0.18
C LEU A 10 15.88 -5.39 -1.33
N SER A 11 16.66 -4.59 -2.07
CA SER A 11 16.87 -4.78 -3.50
C SER A 11 17.47 -6.14 -3.82
N LYS A 12 18.48 -6.54 -3.06
CA LYS A 12 19.12 -7.84 -3.21
C LYS A 12 18.16 -8.99 -2.91
N GLU A 13 17.42 -8.89 -1.81
CA GLU A 13 16.42 -9.88 -1.43
C GLU A 13 15.31 -9.99 -2.48
N PHE A 14 14.88 -8.88 -3.06
CA PHE A 14 13.90 -8.86 -4.14
C PHE A 14 14.41 -9.62 -5.37
N GLU A 15 15.63 -9.34 -5.80
CA GLU A 15 16.23 -9.99 -6.97
C GLU A 15 16.39 -11.50 -6.77
N GLU A 16 16.70 -11.93 -5.56
CA GLU A 16 16.91 -13.34 -5.18
C GLU A 16 15.60 -14.07 -4.88
N GLY A 17 14.44 -13.40 -4.88
CA GLY A 17 13.14 -13.99 -4.55
C GLY A 17 12.75 -15.16 -5.45
N LYS A 18 12.17 -16.20 -4.87
CA LYS A 18 11.69 -17.41 -5.57
C LYS A 18 10.24 -17.69 -5.15
N PRO A 19 9.38 -18.21 -6.03
CA PRO A 19 9.58 -18.60 -7.45
C PRO A 19 9.60 -17.42 -8.43
N PHE A 20 9.35 -16.21 -7.97
CA PHE A 20 9.43 -14.96 -8.72
C PHE A 20 10.07 -13.88 -7.83
N ARG A 21 10.53 -12.81 -8.44
CA ARG A 21 11.12 -11.68 -7.70
C ARG A 21 10.09 -11.08 -6.76
N HIS A 22 10.43 -11.03 -5.48
CA HIS A 22 9.60 -10.43 -4.44
C HIS A 22 10.45 -10.18 -3.20
N VAL A 23 9.95 -9.36 -2.30
CA VAL A 23 10.54 -9.15 -0.97
C VAL A 23 9.42 -8.95 0.04
N ILE A 24 9.62 -9.47 1.23
CA ILE A 24 8.73 -9.25 2.37
C ILE A 24 9.41 -8.25 3.30
N ILE A 25 8.70 -7.20 3.64
CA ILE A 25 9.19 -6.15 4.53
C ILE A 25 8.39 -6.20 5.82
N ASP A 26 8.96 -6.82 6.84
CA ASP A 26 8.36 -6.86 8.16
C ASP A 26 8.48 -5.49 8.85
N ASN A 27 7.53 -5.18 9.71
CA ASN A 27 7.50 -3.93 10.46
C ASN A 27 7.59 -2.69 9.55
N PHE A 28 6.85 -2.72 8.45
CA PHE A 28 6.84 -1.62 7.48
C PHE A 28 6.40 -0.30 8.11
N PHE A 29 5.33 -0.32 8.89
CA PHE A 29 4.93 0.81 9.72
C PHE A 29 5.44 0.66 11.14
N ASP A 30 5.68 1.77 11.85
CA ASP A 30 5.89 1.72 13.28
C ASP A 30 4.63 1.20 14.00
N ASP A 31 4.77 0.72 15.24
CA ASP A 31 3.69 0.07 15.96
C ASP A 31 2.50 0.99 16.19
N GLU A 32 2.75 2.27 16.50
CA GLU A 32 1.70 3.26 16.71
C GLU A 32 0.86 3.46 15.44
N THR A 33 1.53 3.61 14.29
CA THR A 33 0.86 3.77 13.00
C THR A 33 0.08 2.53 12.63
N ALA A 34 0.67 1.35 12.78
CA ALA A 34 0.01 0.08 12.48
C ALA A 34 -1.26 -0.09 13.32
N LEU A 35 -1.21 0.24 14.60
CA LEU A 35 -2.38 0.18 15.48
C LEU A 35 -3.47 1.15 15.05
N LYS A 36 -3.11 2.39 14.72
CA LYS A 36 -4.07 3.39 14.22
C LYS A 36 -4.73 2.95 12.93
N LEU A 37 -3.96 2.43 11.97
CA LEU A 37 -4.50 1.92 10.71
C LEU A 37 -5.49 0.78 10.96
N SER A 38 -5.16 -0.14 11.84
CA SER A 38 -6.04 -1.24 12.20
C SER A 38 -7.34 -0.77 12.86
N ASN A 39 -7.24 0.16 13.81
CA ASN A 39 -8.39 0.65 14.57
C ASN A 39 -9.34 1.51 13.73
N GLU A 40 -8.83 2.26 12.77
CA GLU A 40 -9.64 3.13 11.92
C GLU A 40 -10.11 2.46 10.63
N PHE A 41 -9.72 1.21 10.39
CA PHE A 41 -10.12 0.49 9.18
C PHE A 41 -11.65 0.45 9.08
N PRO A 42 -12.23 0.87 7.94
CA PRO A 42 -13.69 1.03 7.84
C PRO A 42 -14.45 -0.29 7.97
N ASP A 43 -15.66 -0.20 8.53
CA ASP A 43 -16.56 -1.35 8.62
C ASP A 43 -16.94 -1.82 7.20
N TYR A 44 -16.89 -3.10 6.96
CA TYR A 44 -17.28 -3.73 5.70
C TYR A 44 -18.73 -3.40 5.31
N ASN A 45 -19.60 -3.15 6.27
CA ASN A 45 -21.00 -2.84 6.05
C ASN A 45 -21.32 -1.34 5.90
N ASP A 46 -20.31 -0.47 5.83
CA ASP A 46 -20.49 0.95 5.58
C ASP A 46 -20.78 1.18 4.10
N GLU A 47 -22.08 1.23 3.75
CA GLU A 47 -22.54 1.36 2.37
C GLU A 47 -22.19 2.69 1.70
N GLN A 48 -21.88 3.73 2.50
CA GLN A 48 -21.53 5.04 1.95
C GLN A 48 -20.09 5.10 1.47
N LEU A 49 -19.25 4.23 2.01
CA LEU A 49 -17.81 4.23 1.76
C LEU A 49 -17.43 3.35 0.57
N TRP A 50 -18.09 2.19 0.41
CA TRP A 50 -17.62 1.13 -0.46
C TRP A 50 -18.33 1.06 -1.82
N ALA A 51 -17.54 0.88 -2.89
CA ALA A 51 -18.04 0.31 -4.14
C ALA A 51 -18.09 -1.22 -3.98
N ILE A 52 -19.19 -1.83 -4.36
CA ILE A 52 -19.45 -3.25 -4.11
C ILE A 52 -19.25 -4.07 -5.37
N TYR A 53 -18.42 -5.12 -5.27
CA TYR A 53 -18.27 -6.16 -6.26
C TYR A 53 -18.81 -7.46 -5.67
N ASN A 54 -19.94 -7.92 -6.20
CA ASN A 54 -20.58 -9.15 -5.76
C ASN A 54 -21.01 -9.97 -6.96
N ASN A 55 -20.12 -10.81 -7.43
CA ASN A 55 -20.37 -11.72 -8.56
C ASN A 55 -19.79 -13.10 -8.22
N PRO A 56 -20.00 -14.14 -9.05
CA PRO A 56 -19.52 -15.49 -8.76
C PRO A 56 -18.01 -15.63 -8.57
N ILE A 57 -17.23 -14.71 -9.13
CA ILE A 57 -15.78 -14.72 -9.11
C ILE A 57 -15.22 -13.83 -8.00
N GLU A 58 -15.87 -12.67 -7.75
CA GLU A 58 -15.40 -11.67 -6.81
C GLU A 58 -16.49 -11.23 -5.84
N LYS A 59 -16.15 -11.27 -4.55
CA LYS A 59 -16.93 -10.65 -3.48
C LYS A 59 -16.01 -9.71 -2.73
N LYS A 60 -16.01 -8.45 -3.11
CA LYS A 60 -15.15 -7.45 -2.47
C LYS A 60 -15.82 -6.09 -2.44
N LYS A 61 -15.33 -5.25 -1.56
CA LYS A 61 -15.70 -3.83 -1.49
C LYS A 61 -14.42 -3.01 -1.61
N LEU A 62 -14.49 -1.91 -2.35
CA LEU A 62 -13.35 -1.02 -2.55
C LEU A 62 -13.79 0.43 -2.58
N THR A 63 -12.88 1.35 -2.34
CA THR A 63 -13.07 2.77 -2.59
C THR A 63 -11.77 3.40 -3.07
N PRO A 64 -11.78 4.07 -4.24
CA PRO A 64 -10.66 4.90 -4.69
C PRO A 64 -10.77 6.35 -4.22
N ASN A 65 -11.80 6.70 -3.45
CA ASN A 65 -12.06 8.07 -3.04
C ASN A 65 -11.24 8.44 -1.80
N TRP A 66 -10.15 9.17 -2.00
CA TRP A 66 -9.27 9.64 -0.95
C TRP A 66 -9.99 10.44 0.14
N GLY A 67 -11.02 11.20 -0.25
CA GLY A 67 -11.82 12.01 0.69
C GLY A 67 -12.57 11.18 1.72
N LEU A 68 -12.74 9.89 1.49
CA LEU A 68 -13.42 8.97 2.40
C LEU A 68 -12.46 8.19 3.30
N PHE A 69 -11.14 8.35 3.11
CA PHE A 69 -10.17 7.64 3.93
C PHE A 69 -10.10 8.22 5.34
N PRO A 70 -9.99 7.37 6.35
CA PRO A 70 -9.65 7.82 7.70
C PRO A 70 -8.29 8.53 7.73
N PRO A 71 -8.03 9.38 8.75
CA PRO A 71 -6.86 10.26 8.74
C PRO A 71 -5.50 9.56 8.60
N THR A 72 -5.28 8.49 9.33
CA THR A 72 -3.99 7.77 9.26
C THR A 72 -3.84 7.02 7.95
N THR A 73 -4.92 6.44 7.45
CA THR A 73 -4.97 5.78 6.14
C THR A 73 -4.66 6.77 5.03
N TYR A 74 -5.27 7.95 5.05
CA TYR A 74 -5.00 9.03 4.10
C TYR A 74 -3.52 9.40 4.09
N ARG A 75 -2.92 9.61 5.27
CA ARG A 75 -1.49 9.94 5.38
C ARG A 75 -0.59 8.83 4.86
N ALA A 76 -0.91 7.58 5.17
CA ALA A 76 -0.12 6.43 4.72
C ALA A 76 -0.10 6.33 3.20
N PHE A 77 -1.26 6.44 2.56
CA PHE A 77 -1.34 6.42 1.10
C PHE A 77 -0.68 7.64 0.46
N THR A 78 -0.85 8.82 1.05
CA THR A 78 -0.17 10.03 0.59
C THR A 78 1.35 9.83 0.63
N LEU A 79 1.88 9.30 1.72
CA LEU A 79 3.31 9.09 1.89
C LEU A 79 3.86 8.07 0.88
N MET A 80 3.14 6.98 0.63
CA MET A 80 3.52 5.96 -0.33
C MET A 80 3.46 6.44 -1.80
N ASN A 81 2.76 7.54 -2.06
CA ASN A 81 2.69 8.14 -3.40
C ASN A 81 3.65 9.33 -3.57
N THR A 82 4.49 9.63 -2.58
CA THR A 82 5.50 10.68 -2.73
C THR A 82 6.62 10.26 -3.68
N PRO A 83 7.27 11.24 -4.36
CA PRO A 83 8.44 10.92 -5.16
C PRO A 83 9.55 10.21 -4.39
N GLU A 84 9.76 10.59 -3.12
CA GLU A 84 10.76 9.98 -2.24
C GLU A 84 10.49 8.50 -2.03
N PHE A 85 9.25 8.13 -1.76
CA PHE A 85 8.89 6.72 -1.58
C PHE A 85 8.96 5.95 -2.90
N VAL A 86 8.49 6.53 -3.99
CA VAL A 86 8.57 5.90 -5.32
C VAL A 86 10.02 5.62 -5.70
N GLU A 87 10.96 6.53 -5.41
CA GLU A 87 12.39 6.29 -5.64
C GLU A 87 12.92 5.08 -4.83
N LYS A 88 12.44 4.91 -3.61
CA LYS A 88 12.79 3.73 -2.80
C LYS A 88 12.27 2.43 -3.41
N VAL A 89 11.05 2.43 -3.93
CA VAL A 89 10.48 1.27 -4.64
C VAL A 89 11.24 0.96 -5.93
N LYS A 90 11.62 1.99 -6.68
CA LYS A 90 12.48 1.83 -7.87
C LYS A 90 13.81 1.17 -7.49
N LYS A 91 14.40 1.57 -6.39
CA LYS A 91 15.66 1.00 -5.91
C LYS A 91 15.52 -0.48 -5.54
N ILE A 92 14.44 -0.83 -4.86
CA ILE A 92 14.16 -2.22 -4.49
C ILE A 92 13.96 -3.09 -5.73
N THR A 93 13.12 -2.63 -6.67
CA THR A 93 12.67 -3.44 -7.80
C THR A 93 13.57 -3.37 -9.02
N GLY A 94 14.39 -2.33 -9.14
CA GLY A 94 15.18 -2.07 -10.35
C GLY A 94 14.36 -1.59 -11.55
N ILE A 95 13.08 -1.26 -11.35
CA ILE A 95 12.21 -0.77 -12.42
C ILE A 95 12.35 0.75 -12.53
N PRO A 96 12.93 1.29 -13.61
CA PRO A 96 13.30 2.71 -13.66
C PRO A 96 12.14 3.68 -13.91
N ASN A 97 11.02 3.20 -14.46
CA ASN A 97 9.92 4.06 -14.92
C ASN A 97 8.66 3.95 -14.03
N LEU A 98 8.83 3.62 -12.75
CA LEU A 98 7.71 3.60 -11.82
C LEU A 98 7.21 5.02 -11.54
N VAL A 99 5.89 5.17 -11.54
CA VAL A 99 5.20 6.40 -11.15
C VAL A 99 4.09 6.07 -10.17
N ALA A 100 3.73 7.04 -9.33
CA ALA A 100 2.60 6.88 -8.43
C ALA A 100 1.28 6.87 -9.20
N ASP A 101 0.35 6.01 -8.79
CA ASP A 101 -1.02 6.01 -9.30
C ASP A 101 -1.97 6.66 -8.29
N TYR A 102 -2.15 7.96 -8.41
CA TYR A 102 -3.05 8.73 -7.55
C TYR A 102 -4.52 8.37 -7.76
N GLY A 103 -4.85 7.77 -8.89
CA GLY A 103 -6.21 7.32 -9.19
C GLY A 103 -6.56 5.96 -8.57
N MET A 104 -5.58 5.25 -8.04
CA MET A 104 -5.76 3.92 -7.43
C MET A 104 -6.51 2.93 -8.32
N HIS A 105 -6.19 2.91 -9.60
CA HIS A 105 -6.83 2.01 -10.56
C HIS A 105 -6.54 0.54 -10.23
N GLY A 106 -7.59 -0.27 -10.15
CA GLY A 106 -7.46 -1.70 -9.85
C GLY A 106 -7.11 -2.03 -8.40
N GLY A 107 -6.89 -1.04 -7.57
CA GLY A 107 -6.69 -1.22 -6.13
C GLY A 107 -8.02 -1.48 -5.41
N GLY A 108 -7.98 -2.34 -4.43
CA GLY A 108 -9.18 -2.69 -3.67
C GLY A 108 -9.14 -2.29 -2.23
#